data_0717e4c1953957ec79b6f8fa0411eb4f
#
_entry.id   0717e4c1953957ec79b6f8fa0411eb4f
#
_cell.length_a   1.000
_cell.length_b   1.000
_cell.length_c   1.000
_cell.angle_alpha   90.00
_cell.angle_beta   90.00
_cell.angle_gamma   90.00
#
_symmetry.space_group_name_H-M   'P 1'
#
loop_
_entity.id
_entity.type
_entity.pdbx_description
1 polymer ?
#
loop_
_entity_poly.entity_id
_entity_poly.type
_entity_poly.pdbx_seq_one_letter_code
_entity_poly.pdbx_strand_id
1 'polypeptide(L)'
;EEIVDGKSERGSHPVERFPLRQWMLRITSYADRLINELDDLNWSESIKDMQRNWIGRSTGAEVDFFVGWAPPTNPIDENAGGIEAGGQSPPYENWKASRAQAGFPEKPGDDVLRVYTTRPDTLFGATYMVIAPEHSFVEKLTTPEQKEAVDTYVRQSSLKSDLDRTDLAKDKSGVFTGSYAINPINGEKIPVWIADYVLISYGTGAIMAVPAHDERDWEFAVKYDIPIVTVVSPADAEDGTRRREDAKKTGSDEVLSDLVSSREPTEVFSGKGVAVNSGKFDGTPTDEFKAKITDELEAAGLGSEAVNFKLRDWLFSRQRYWGEPFPIWHELDADGNRTGLMRVDSADELPVILPEMEKFKPTGTPEPMLSTAPESWLYKTAEDGTKLKRETNTMPQWAGSCWYYLRFADPKNSDCFLDPEVEKSWLPVDLYVGGAEHAVLHLLYARFWHKVLFDRGHVSTCEPFQKLVNQGMILGEADPETGKAEKMSKSRGNVINPDDVVDAYGADSLRLYEMFM
;
A
#
# COMPACT_ATOMS: atom_id res chain seq x y z
N GLU A 1 1.29 -12.87 -6.45
CA GLU A 1 0.13 -13.79 -6.53
C GLU A 1 0.42 -15.05 -7.37
N GLU A 2 1.44 -15.02 -8.22
CA GLU A 2 1.82 -16.14 -9.09
C GLU A 2 3.21 -16.69 -8.72
N ILE A 3 3.72 -16.35 -7.55
CA ILE A 3 5.05 -16.75 -7.06
C ILE A 3 4.89 -17.48 -5.73
N VAL A 4 5.47 -18.68 -5.65
CA VAL A 4 5.52 -19.51 -4.45
C VAL A 4 6.99 -19.92 -4.25
N ASP A 5 7.55 -19.64 -3.08
CA ASP A 5 8.95 -19.96 -2.72
C ASP A 5 9.98 -19.48 -3.77
N GLY A 6 9.80 -18.25 -4.28
CA GLY A 6 10.72 -17.66 -5.27
C GLY A 6 10.64 -18.29 -6.66
N LYS A 7 9.60 -19.07 -6.94
CA LYS A 7 9.33 -19.70 -8.23
C LYS A 7 7.94 -19.36 -8.72
N SER A 8 7.73 -19.42 -10.03
CA SER A 8 6.40 -19.27 -10.59
C SER A 8 5.49 -20.42 -10.13
N GLU A 9 4.25 -20.12 -9.74
CA GLU A 9 3.23 -21.11 -9.37
C GLU A 9 3.05 -22.17 -10.48
N ARG A 10 3.10 -21.72 -11.74
CA ARG A 10 3.01 -22.62 -12.89
C ARG A 10 4.40 -22.88 -13.46
N GLY A 11 4.83 -24.14 -13.44
CA GLY A 11 6.07 -24.62 -14.02
C GLY A 11 7.29 -24.49 -13.11
N SER A 12 7.16 -23.96 -11.90
CA SER A 12 8.21 -23.85 -10.89
C SER A 12 9.53 -23.23 -11.41
N HIS A 13 9.43 -22.26 -12.31
CA HIS A 13 10.57 -21.54 -12.86
C HIS A 13 11.09 -20.50 -11.87
N PRO A 14 12.40 -20.28 -11.76
CA PRO A 14 12.95 -19.19 -10.95
C PRO A 14 12.43 -17.85 -11.48
N VAL A 15 12.10 -16.95 -10.57
CA VAL A 15 11.61 -15.60 -10.89
C VAL A 15 12.53 -14.57 -10.26
N GLU A 16 12.64 -13.41 -10.92
CA GLU A 16 13.39 -12.26 -10.44
C GLU A 16 12.52 -11.01 -10.50
N ARG A 17 12.70 -10.11 -9.54
CA ARG A 17 12.08 -8.79 -9.59
C ARG A 17 12.83 -7.92 -10.59
N PHE A 18 12.08 -7.34 -11.51
CA PHE A 18 12.62 -6.46 -12.52
C PHE A 18 11.82 -5.14 -12.56
N PRO A 19 12.48 -3.97 -12.64
CA PRO A 19 11.80 -2.70 -12.87
C PRO A 19 11.10 -2.70 -14.23
N LEU A 20 9.79 -2.62 -14.24
CA LEU A 20 8.98 -2.65 -15.45
C LEU A 20 8.08 -1.42 -15.50
N ARG A 21 8.12 -0.68 -16.61
CA ARG A 21 7.21 0.43 -16.85
C ARG A 21 5.80 -0.12 -17.11
N GLN A 22 4.84 0.31 -16.30
CA GLN A 22 3.46 -0.19 -16.30
C GLN A 22 2.47 0.97 -16.46
N TRP A 23 1.31 0.67 -17.02
CA TRP A 23 0.15 1.55 -16.96
C TRP A 23 -0.50 1.46 -15.59
N MET A 24 -0.72 2.62 -14.99
CA MET A 24 -1.38 2.75 -13.70
C MET A 24 -2.57 3.68 -13.82
N LEU A 25 -3.75 3.26 -13.33
CA LEU A 25 -4.90 4.15 -13.18
C LEU A 25 -4.97 4.63 -11.73
N ARG A 26 -5.08 5.95 -11.57
CA ARG A 26 -5.06 6.62 -10.26
C ARG A 26 -6.40 6.48 -9.54
N ILE A 27 -6.77 5.25 -9.16
CA ILE A 27 -7.97 4.98 -8.37
C ILE A 27 -7.91 5.65 -6.99
N THR A 28 -6.71 5.88 -6.47
CA THR A 28 -6.50 6.56 -5.19
C THR A 28 -7.04 7.98 -5.18
N SER A 29 -7.04 8.68 -6.32
CA SER A 29 -7.63 10.02 -6.43
C SER A 29 -9.16 10.04 -6.33
N TYR A 30 -9.80 8.86 -6.36
CA TYR A 30 -11.24 8.67 -6.17
C TYR A 30 -11.57 8.02 -4.82
N ALA A 31 -10.58 7.75 -3.97
CA ALA A 31 -10.75 6.97 -2.75
C ALA A 31 -11.81 7.56 -1.81
N ASP A 32 -11.78 8.87 -1.55
CA ASP A 32 -12.79 9.54 -0.71
C ASP A 32 -14.19 9.44 -1.32
N ARG A 33 -14.35 9.65 -2.63
CA ARG A 33 -15.64 9.50 -3.31
C ARG A 33 -16.15 8.07 -3.27
N LEU A 34 -15.24 7.10 -3.47
CA LEU A 34 -15.58 5.67 -3.38
C LEU A 34 -16.07 5.27 -1.99
N ILE A 35 -15.62 5.95 -0.91
CA ILE A 35 -16.11 5.72 0.45
C ILE A 35 -17.41 6.50 0.72
N ASN A 36 -17.40 7.81 0.48
CA ASN A 36 -18.48 8.69 0.89
C ASN A 36 -19.80 8.40 0.19
N GLU A 37 -19.73 8.01 -1.10
CA GLU A 37 -20.92 7.71 -1.91
C GLU A 37 -21.46 6.28 -1.68
N LEU A 38 -20.82 5.46 -0.80
CA LEU A 38 -21.36 4.15 -0.41
C LEU A 38 -22.66 4.25 0.37
N ASP A 39 -22.83 5.31 1.15
CA ASP A 39 -24.01 5.48 2.01
C ASP A 39 -25.31 5.65 1.21
N ASP A 40 -25.20 6.20 0.01
CA ASP A 40 -26.32 6.40 -0.92
C ASP A 40 -26.78 5.12 -1.63
N LEU A 41 -26.00 4.04 -1.54
CA LEU A 41 -26.26 2.78 -2.24
C LEU A 41 -27.15 1.84 -1.40
N ASN A 42 -28.12 1.19 -2.06
CA ASN A 42 -28.94 0.14 -1.44
C ASN A 42 -28.19 -1.22 -1.45
N TRP A 43 -27.04 -1.23 -0.78
CA TRP A 43 -26.18 -2.39 -0.62
C TRP A 43 -26.16 -2.83 0.84
N SER A 44 -25.86 -4.12 1.09
CA SER A 44 -25.70 -4.60 2.48
C SER A 44 -24.51 -3.92 3.16
N GLU A 45 -24.63 -3.64 4.46
CA GLU A 45 -23.55 -3.00 5.22
C GLU A 45 -22.26 -3.83 5.17
N SER A 46 -22.36 -5.17 5.16
CA SER A 46 -21.18 -6.04 5.04
C SER A 46 -20.36 -5.77 3.78
N ILE A 47 -21.01 -5.53 2.64
CA ILE A 47 -20.32 -5.19 1.38
C ILE A 47 -19.74 -3.78 1.43
N LYS A 48 -20.48 -2.82 1.98
CA LYS A 48 -19.98 -1.45 2.17
C LYS A 48 -18.75 -1.45 3.07
N ASP A 49 -18.77 -2.20 4.17
CA ASP A 49 -17.64 -2.33 5.09
C ASP A 49 -16.45 -3.03 4.46
N MET A 50 -16.67 -4.05 3.62
CA MET A 50 -15.59 -4.66 2.86
C MET A 50 -14.89 -3.62 1.97
N GLN A 51 -15.63 -2.77 1.28
CA GLN A 51 -15.04 -1.70 0.45
C GLN A 51 -14.36 -0.62 1.30
N ARG A 52 -14.99 -0.14 2.39
CA ARG A 52 -14.39 0.82 3.32
C ARG A 52 -13.06 0.31 3.87
N ASN A 53 -13.03 -0.95 4.32
CA ASN A 53 -11.83 -1.59 4.88
C ASN A 53 -10.75 -1.83 3.83
N TRP A 54 -11.13 -2.14 2.60
CA TRP A 54 -10.19 -2.32 1.49
C TRP A 54 -9.56 -1.00 1.06
N ILE A 55 -10.36 0.03 0.92
CA ILE A 55 -9.86 1.39 0.62
C ILE A 55 -9.02 1.88 1.80
N GLY A 56 -9.44 1.59 3.03
CA GLY A 56 -8.67 1.75 4.24
C GLY A 56 -8.20 3.18 4.48
N ARG A 57 -9.15 4.13 4.45
CA ARG A 57 -8.87 5.53 4.78
C ARG A 57 -8.39 5.65 6.22
N SER A 58 -7.26 6.26 6.41
CA SER A 58 -6.70 6.55 7.73
C SER A 58 -6.29 8.01 7.83
N THR A 59 -6.55 8.62 8.98
CA THR A 59 -6.08 9.96 9.31
C THR A 59 -4.90 9.84 10.26
N GLY A 60 -3.85 10.62 10.02
CA GLY A 60 -2.63 10.60 10.80
C GLY A 60 -1.80 11.83 10.52
N ALA A 61 -0.49 11.70 10.62
CA ALA A 61 0.46 12.77 10.29
C ALA A 61 1.60 12.25 9.41
N GLU A 62 2.03 13.06 8.47
CA GLU A 62 3.35 12.94 7.86
C GLU A 62 4.37 13.68 8.71
N VAL A 63 5.52 13.05 8.94
CA VAL A 63 6.59 13.59 9.80
C VAL A 63 7.94 13.38 9.13
N ASP A 64 8.75 14.43 9.08
CA ASP A 64 10.09 14.42 8.52
C ASP A 64 11.14 14.15 9.61
N PHE A 65 11.88 13.05 9.47
CA PHE A 65 13.03 12.70 10.28
C PHE A 65 14.31 13.07 9.54
N PHE A 66 15.12 13.93 10.14
CA PHE A 66 16.36 14.41 9.53
C PHE A 66 17.42 13.30 9.47
N VAL A 67 18.02 13.08 8.30
CA VAL A 67 19.07 12.07 8.04
C VAL A 67 20.32 12.68 7.38
N GLY A 68 20.44 13.99 7.35
CA GLY A 68 21.54 14.72 6.71
C GLY A 68 22.90 14.55 7.39
N TRP A 69 23.00 13.66 8.37
CA TRP A 69 24.22 13.38 9.11
C TRP A 69 24.75 12.00 8.75
N ALA A 70 25.43 11.91 7.58
CA ALA A 70 26.33 10.80 7.33
C ALA A 70 27.62 11.01 8.12
N PRO A 71 28.25 9.96 8.71
CA PRO A 71 29.56 10.11 9.30
C PRO A 71 30.54 10.63 8.23
N PRO A 72 31.52 11.48 8.59
CA PRO A 72 32.48 12.03 7.62
C PRO A 72 33.19 10.86 6.91
N THR A 73 33.18 10.88 5.58
CA THR A 73 33.85 9.90 4.71
C THR A 73 35.37 9.98 4.75
N ASN A 74 35.96 10.74 5.68
CA ASN A 74 37.38 10.79 5.92
C ASN A 74 37.74 10.37 7.36
N PRO A 75 38.59 9.37 7.54
CA PRO A 75 39.17 9.09 8.85
C PRO A 75 40.18 10.20 9.17
N ILE A 76 40.03 10.78 10.38
CA ILE A 76 41.03 11.57 11.08
C ILE A 76 41.04 13.08 10.79
N ASP A 77 40.21 13.78 11.54
CA ASP A 77 40.70 14.98 12.21
C ASP A 77 40.47 14.78 13.73
N GLU A 78 41.51 14.28 14.42
CA GLU A 78 41.54 14.03 15.86
C GLU A 78 41.42 15.32 16.69
N ASN A 79 41.32 16.50 16.05
CA ASN A 79 41.15 17.80 16.66
C ASN A 79 39.74 18.41 16.56
N ALA A 80 38.78 17.71 15.98
CA ALA A 80 37.38 18.11 16.10
C ALA A 80 36.87 17.65 17.46
N GLY A 81 36.86 18.59 18.42
CA GLY A 81 36.53 18.36 19.83
C GLY A 81 35.33 17.44 20.03
N GLY A 82 35.51 16.49 20.95
CA GLY A 82 34.53 15.46 21.28
C GLY A 82 33.11 16.02 21.43
N ILE A 83 32.17 15.45 20.68
CA ILE A 83 30.76 15.75 20.83
C ILE A 83 30.30 14.99 22.07
N GLU A 84 30.05 15.73 23.16
CA GLU A 84 29.41 15.21 24.36
C GLU A 84 28.08 14.60 23.99
N ALA A 85 27.76 13.47 24.60
CA ALA A 85 26.45 12.81 24.47
C ALA A 85 25.35 13.80 24.87
N GLY A 86 24.54 14.29 23.91
CA GLY A 86 23.47 15.25 24.11
C GLY A 86 23.55 16.54 23.28
N GLY A 87 24.67 16.79 22.55
CA GLY A 87 24.81 17.96 21.69
C GLY A 87 24.01 17.83 20.38
N GLN A 88 23.11 18.78 20.11
CA GLN A 88 22.42 18.90 18.85
C GLN A 88 23.41 19.23 17.73
N SER A 89 23.28 18.56 16.57
CA SER A 89 24.17 18.80 15.44
C SER A 89 23.86 20.12 14.77
N PRO A 90 24.86 21.01 14.50
CA PRO A 90 24.64 22.27 13.81
C PRO A 90 23.87 22.17 12.50
N PRO A 91 24.04 21.12 11.64
CA PRO A 91 23.22 20.94 10.47
C PRO A 91 21.73 20.70 10.78
N TYR A 92 21.41 19.96 11.84
CA TYR A 92 20.02 19.72 12.28
C TYR A 92 19.34 20.99 12.78
N GLU A 93 20.03 21.78 13.63
CA GLU A 93 19.48 23.05 14.13
C GLU A 93 19.19 24.04 13.00
N ASN A 94 20.10 24.15 12.04
CA ASN A 94 19.93 25.00 10.88
C ASN A 94 18.77 24.51 10.01
N TRP A 95 18.65 23.21 9.82
CA TRP A 95 17.54 22.58 9.10
C TRP A 95 16.22 22.86 9.82
N LYS A 96 16.13 22.62 11.12
CA LYS A 96 14.93 22.88 11.94
C LYS A 96 14.52 24.36 11.90
N ALA A 97 15.47 25.28 12.01
CA ALA A 97 15.21 26.70 11.91
C ALA A 97 14.70 27.12 10.53
N SER A 98 15.23 26.54 9.46
CA SER A 98 14.75 26.79 8.10
C SER A 98 13.31 26.28 7.87
N ARG A 99 12.98 25.12 8.44
CA ARG A 99 11.63 24.54 8.38
C ARG A 99 10.61 25.39 9.13
N ALA A 100 10.94 25.90 10.30
CA ALA A 100 10.06 26.78 11.07
C ALA A 100 9.71 28.07 10.30
N GLN A 101 10.55 28.52 9.37
CA GLN A 101 10.29 29.68 8.51
C GLN A 101 9.55 29.32 7.22
N ALA A 102 9.92 28.21 6.59
CA ALA A 102 9.40 27.79 5.28
C ALA A 102 8.10 26.97 5.35
N GLY A 103 7.80 26.39 6.52
CA GLY A 103 6.71 25.43 6.70
C GLY A 103 7.04 24.02 6.23
N PHE A 104 6.07 23.10 6.34
CA PHE A 104 6.20 21.72 5.91
C PHE A 104 6.11 21.62 4.37
N PRO A 105 7.10 21.06 3.68
CA PRO A 105 7.08 21.03 2.21
C PRO A 105 6.21 19.90 1.67
N GLU A 106 5.60 20.12 0.53
CA GLU A 106 4.81 19.10 -0.17
C GLU A 106 5.64 17.84 -0.50
N LYS A 107 6.90 18.03 -0.90
CA LYS A 107 7.84 16.93 -1.19
C LYS A 107 8.99 16.93 -0.19
N PRO A 108 9.37 15.74 0.33
CA PRO A 108 10.52 15.64 1.21
C PRO A 108 11.81 16.02 0.46
N GLY A 109 12.75 16.63 1.20
CA GLY A 109 14.10 16.85 0.71
C GLY A 109 14.95 15.58 0.75
N ASP A 110 16.14 15.66 0.15
CA ASP A 110 17.11 14.56 0.14
C ASP A 110 17.82 14.32 1.48
N ASP A 111 17.50 15.10 2.48
CA ASP A 111 18.08 15.11 3.83
C ASP A 111 17.11 14.61 4.90
N VAL A 112 15.93 14.11 4.50
CA VAL A 112 14.89 13.62 5.42
C VAL A 112 14.29 12.30 4.99
N LEU A 113 13.96 11.47 5.97
CA LEU A 113 13.04 10.35 5.81
C LEU A 113 11.65 10.78 6.26
N ARG A 114 10.71 10.87 5.33
CA ARG A 114 9.31 11.15 5.63
C ARG A 114 8.60 9.87 5.98
N VAL A 115 7.88 9.85 7.09
CA VAL A 115 7.01 8.75 7.50
C VAL A 115 5.57 9.21 7.63
N TYR A 116 4.64 8.31 7.37
CA TYR A 116 3.23 8.48 7.72
C TYR A 116 2.91 7.64 8.95
N THR A 117 2.26 8.23 9.94
CA THR A 117 1.82 7.53 11.14
C THR A 117 0.39 7.88 11.53
N THR A 118 -0.41 6.87 11.92
CA THR A 118 -1.73 7.07 12.55
C THR A 118 -1.63 7.33 14.05
N ARG A 119 -0.40 7.22 14.60
CA ARG A 119 -0.10 7.36 16.03
C ARG A 119 0.98 8.43 16.27
N PRO A 120 0.74 9.72 15.87
CA PRO A 120 1.70 10.78 16.17
C PRO A 120 1.90 10.99 17.67
N ASP A 121 0.92 10.60 18.50
CA ASP A 121 0.99 10.55 19.96
C ASP A 121 2.13 9.64 20.50
N THR A 122 2.69 8.76 19.69
CA THR A 122 3.77 7.85 20.13
C THR A 122 5.17 8.29 19.67
N LEU A 123 5.33 9.44 19.04
CA LEU A 123 6.60 9.93 18.51
C LEU A 123 7.73 9.97 19.53
N PHE A 124 7.45 10.30 20.81
CA PHE A 124 8.45 10.29 21.88
C PHE A 124 8.99 8.88 22.17
N GLY A 125 8.27 7.83 21.82
CA GLY A 125 8.65 6.43 21.97
C GLY A 125 9.26 5.80 20.71
N ALA A 126 9.49 6.58 19.66
CA ALA A 126 10.16 6.09 18.46
C ALA A 126 11.66 5.92 18.74
N THR A 127 12.12 4.67 18.80
CA THR A 127 13.50 4.32 19.18
C THR A 127 14.35 3.83 18.01
N TYR A 128 13.76 3.58 16.85
CA TYR A 128 14.47 3.30 15.60
C TYR A 128 13.58 3.59 14.38
N MET A 129 14.20 3.63 13.23
CA MET A 129 13.51 3.71 11.93
C MET A 129 13.79 2.49 11.09
N VAL A 130 12.83 2.14 10.24
CA VAL A 130 13.01 1.07 9.26
C VAL A 130 12.63 1.57 7.88
N ILE A 131 13.49 1.27 6.89
CA ILE A 131 13.21 1.54 5.48
C ILE A 131 13.12 0.24 4.69
N ALA A 132 12.34 0.28 3.62
CA ALA A 132 12.24 -0.84 2.69
C ALA A 132 13.58 -1.13 2.01
N PRO A 133 13.91 -2.40 1.68
CA PRO A 133 15.14 -2.74 0.97
C PRO A 133 15.31 -2.03 -0.39
N GLU A 134 14.19 -1.63 -1.01
CA GLU A 134 14.15 -0.94 -2.30
C GLU A 134 14.15 0.60 -2.17
N HIS A 135 14.21 1.13 -0.95
CA HIS A 135 14.13 2.57 -0.72
C HIS A 135 15.37 3.29 -1.30
N SER A 136 15.16 4.45 -1.93
CA SER A 136 16.23 5.23 -2.58
C SER A 136 17.34 5.71 -1.62
N PHE A 137 17.06 5.74 -0.33
CA PHE A 137 18.03 6.12 0.70
C PHE A 137 18.91 4.95 1.19
N VAL A 138 18.65 3.72 0.77
CA VAL A 138 19.45 2.55 1.20
C VAL A 138 20.94 2.77 0.91
N GLU A 139 21.28 3.12 -0.32
CA GLU A 139 22.67 3.37 -0.70
C GLU A 139 23.27 4.56 0.05
N LYS A 140 22.51 5.64 0.21
CA LYS A 140 22.94 6.89 0.87
C LYS A 140 23.20 6.73 2.37
N LEU A 141 22.38 5.91 3.05
CA LEU A 141 22.47 5.70 4.50
C LEU A 141 23.36 4.52 4.90
N THR A 142 23.79 3.71 3.94
CA THR A 142 24.65 2.56 4.22
C THR A 142 26.09 3.00 4.36
N THR A 143 26.65 2.80 5.57
CA THR A 143 28.08 3.08 5.78
C THR A 143 28.96 2.03 5.13
N PRO A 144 30.25 2.33 4.85
CA PRO A 144 31.18 1.38 4.24
C PRO A 144 31.27 0.05 5.01
N GLU A 145 31.22 0.11 6.34
CA GLU A 145 31.32 -1.07 7.23
C GLU A 145 30.08 -1.98 7.11
N GLN A 146 28.91 -1.42 6.79
CA GLN A 146 27.64 -2.16 6.67
C GLN A 146 27.32 -2.61 5.25
N LYS A 147 28.10 -2.14 4.26
CA LYS A 147 27.77 -2.31 2.85
C LYS A 147 27.58 -3.77 2.44
N GLU A 148 28.46 -4.66 2.85
CA GLU A 148 28.38 -6.09 2.48
C GLU A 148 27.12 -6.76 3.07
N ALA A 149 26.80 -6.45 4.32
CA ALA A 149 25.63 -6.98 5.01
C ALA A 149 24.33 -6.45 4.38
N VAL A 150 24.28 -5.16 4.07
CA VAL A 150 23.14 -4.50 3.42
C VAL A 150 22.93 -5.03 2.01
N ASP A 151 23.97 -5.09 1.17
CA ASP A 151 23.86 -5.60 -0.20
C ASP A 151 23.35 -7.05 -0.23
N THR A 152 23.83 -7.88 0.72
CA THR A 152 23.37 -9.27 0.88
C THR A 152 21.91 -9.33 1.26
N TYR A 153 21.48 -8.52 2.24
CA TYR A 153 20.10 -8.48 2.71
C TYR A 153 19.13 -7.99 1.63
N VAL A 154 19.47 -6.92 0.92
CA VAL A 154 18.67 -6.38 -0.20
C VAL A 154 18.47 -7.45 -1.29
N ARG A 155 19.55 -8.18 -1.65
CA ARG A 155 19.46 -9.28 -2.63
C ARG A 155 18.53 -10.40 -2.14
N GLN A 156 18.64 -10.82 -0.88
CA GLN A 156 17.77 -11.86 -0.33
C GLN A 156 16.30 -11.41 -0.29
N SER A 157 16.06 -10.16 0.08
CA SER A 157 14.70 -9.58 0.13
C SER A 157 14.07 -9.47 -1.25
N SER A 158 14.86 -9.21 -2.31
CA SER A 158 14.37 -9.11 -3.69
C SER A 158 13.82 -10.44 -4.26
N LEU A 159 14.18 -11.57 -3.64
CA LEU A 159 13.68 -12.90 -4.04
C LEU A 159 12.34 -13.27 -3.36
N LYS A 160 11.89 -12.50 -2.37
CA LYS A 160 10.64 -12.74 -1.65
C LYS A 160 9.47 -12.00 -2.30
N SER A 161 8.27 -12.60 -2.29
CA SER A 161 7.05 -11.89 -2.64
C SER A 161 6.62 -10.92 -1.55
N ASP A 162 5.72 -9.95 -1.86
CA ASP A 162 5.17 -9.06 -0.84
C ASP A 162 4.36 -9.83 0.22
N LEU A 163 3.72 -10.93 -0.17
CA LEU A 163 2.99 -11.82 0.73
C LEU A 163 3.95 -12.51 1.71
N ASP A 164 5.04 -13.09 1.22
CA ASP A 164 6.05 -13.74 2.07
C ASP A 164 6.68 -12.75 3.06
N ARG A 165 6.77 -11.48 2.68
CA ARG A 165 7.34 -10.41 3.50
C ARG A 165 6.39 -9.94 4.61
N THR A 166 5.07 -10.02 4.41
CA THR A 166 4.07 -9.46 5.33
C THR A 166 3.38 -10.48 6.22
N ASP A 167 2.92 -11.59 5.67
CA ASP A 167 2.05 -12.54 6.40
C ASP A 167 2.80 -13.71 7.05
N LEU A 168 3.89 -14.18 6.44
CA LEU A 168 4.56 -15.41 6.83
C LEU A 168 5.85 -15.19 7.62
N ALA A 169 6.32 -13.96 7.76
CA ALA A 169 7.55 -13.67 8.48
C ALA A 169 7.35 -13.82 10.00
N LYS A 170 7.33 -15.08 10.46
CA LYS A 170 7.38 -15.41 11.91
C LYS A 170 8.67 -14.92 12.56
N ASP A 171 9.72 -14.70 11.78
CA ASP A 171 11.02 -14.21 12.24
C ASP A 171 11.34 -12.86 11.61
N LYS A 172 11.16 -11.79 12.39
CA LYS A 172 11.48 -10.42 11.94
C LYS A 172 12.99 -10.31 11.73
N SER A 173 13.41 -10.03 10.51
CA SER A 173 14.81 -9.84 10.16
C SER A 173 15.07 -8.41 9.66
N GLY A 174 16.30 -7.95 9.85
CA GLY A 174 16.74 -6.66 9.38
C GLY A 174 18.25 -6.50 9.49
N VAL A 175 18.77 -5.43 8.88
CA VAL A 175 20.18 -5.06 8.93
C VAL A 175 20.31 -3.58 9.24
N PHE A 176 21.23 -3.24 10.13
CA PHE A 176 21.55 -1.85 10.46
C PHE A 176 22.32 -1.19 9.31
N THR A 177 21.94 0.04 8.93
CA THR A 177 22.59 0.78 7.84
C THR A 177 23.94 1.39 8.25
N GLY A 178 24.19 1.52 9.56
CA GLY A 178 25.30 2.32 10.12
C GLY A 178 24.95 3.79 10.35
N SER A 179 23.79 4.26 9.88
CA SER A 179 23.35 5.65 9.98
C SER A 179 22.18 5.83 10.95
N TYR A 180 21.96 7.09 11.32
CA TYR A 180 20.93 7.49 12.27
C TYR A 180 20.02 8.57 11.68
N ALA A 181 18.78 8.62 12.14
CA ALA A 181 17.86 9.72 11.95
C ALA A 181 17.70 10.51 13.25
N ILE A 182 17.27 11.76 13.16
CA ILE A 182 16.94 12.57 14.34
C ILE A 182 15.42 12.64 14.47
N ASN A 183 14.92 12.20 15.61
CA ASN A 183 13.52 12.33 15.97
C ASN A 183 13.18 13.84 16.12
N PRO A 184 12.24 14.37 15.33
CA PRO A 184 12.00 15.81 15.27
C PRO A 184 11.42 16.39 16.57
N ILE A 185 10.79 15.56 17.41
CA ILE A 185 10.08 16.05 18.60
C ILE A 185 10.98 16.17 19.83
N ASN A 186 11.92 15.25 20.03
CA ASN A 186 12.82 15.23 21.19
C ASN A 186 14.30 15.44 20.82
N GLY A 187 14.66 15.43 19.54
CA GLY A 187 16.03 15.61 19.05
C GLY A 187 16.95 14.39 19.23
N GLU A 188 16.42 13.25 19.64
CA GLU A 188 17.20 12.04 19.85
C GLU A 188 17.62 11.39 18.54
N LYS A 189 18.83 10.81 18.55
CA LYS A 189 19.35 10.02 17.44
C LYS A 189 18.83 8.60 17.55
N ILE A 190 18.14 8.14 16.50
CA ILE A 190 17.60 6.79 16.40
C ILE A 190 18.20 6.06 15.20
N PRO A 191 18.62 4.78 15.34
CA PRO A 191 19.26 4.02 14.27
C PRO A 191 18.31 3.75 13.12
N VAL A 192 18.82 3.75 11.88
CA VAL A 192 18.07 3.41 10.67
C VAL A 192 18.40 2.00 10.25
N TRP A 193 17.39 1.16 10.18
CA TRP A 193 17.47 -0.25 9.78
C TRP A 193 16.82 -0.47 8.42
N ILE A 194 17.21 -1.53 7.74
CA ILE A 194 16.52 -2.06 6.56
C ILE A 194 15.84 -3.34 6.98
N ALA A 195 14.54 -3.47 6.69
CA ALA A 195 13.83 -4.72 6.94
C ALA A 195 12.81 -5.01 5.84
N ASP A 196 12.65 -6.28 5.51
CA ASP A 196 11.84 -6.73 4.40
C ASP A 196 10.32 -6.68 4.65
N TYR A 197 9.88 -6.58 5.91
CA TYR A 197 8.47 -6.38 6.26
C TYR A 197 7.96 -4.96 5.97
N VAL A 198 8.85 -4.01 5.67
CA VAL A 198 8.49 -2.68 5.17
C VAL A 198 8.44 -2.71 3.65
N LEU A 199 7.30 -2.35 3.07
CA LEU A 199 7.10 -2.38 1.62
C LEU A 199 7.24 -0.97 1.04
N ILE A 200 8.04 -0.84 -0.02
CA ILE A 200 8.19 0.43 -0.75
C ILE A 200 6.88 0.90 -1.40
N SER A 201 5.97 -0.03 -1.67
CA SER A 201 4.67 0.23 -2.28
C SER A 201 3.60 0.73 -1.29
N TYR A 202 3.92 0.83 0.01
CA TYR A 202 3.01 1.29 1.05
C TYR A 202 3.56 2.52 1.78
N GLY A 203 2.79 3.60 1.78
CA GLY A 203 3.21 4.87 2.38
C GLY A 203 4.47 5.42 1.69
N THR A 204 5.43 5.81 2.48
CA THR A 204 6.71 6.39 2.03
C THR A 204 7.81 5.34 1.85
N GLY A 205 7.55 4.07 2.15
CA GLY A 205 8.59 3.03 2.23
C GLY A 205 9.51 3.16 3.45
N ALA A 206 9.15 4.02 4.40
CA ALA A 206 9.84 4.22 5.67
C ALA A 206 8.81 4.23 6.81
N ILE A 207 9.18 3.69 7.96
CA ILE A 207 8.38 3.72 9.18
C ILE A 207 9.23 4.18 10.37
N MET A 208 8.60 4.89 11.30
CA MET A 208 9.11 5.00 12.66
C MET A 208 8.65 3.80 13.46
N ALA A 209 9.51 3.21 14.25
CA ALA A 209 9.19 2.06 15.07
C ALA A 209 9.03 2.44 16.53
N VAL A 210 7.92 1.97 17.14
CA VAL A 210 7.57 2.28 18.53
C VAL A 210 7.32 0.98 19.30
N PRO A 211 8.37 0.33 19.79
CA PRO A 211 8.31 -1.02 20.36
C PRO A 211 7.31 -1.20 21.52
N ALA A 212 7.11 -0.19 22.33
CA ALA A 212 6.15 -0.27 23.44
C ALA A 212 4.68 -0.33 23.00
N HIS A 213 4.37 0.02 21.72
CA HIS A 213 3.02 0.23 21.22
C HIS A 213 2.69 -0.51 19.92
N ASP A 214 3.62 -1.29 19.37
CA ASP A 214 3.44 -2.18 18.22
C ASP A 214 4.16 -3.52 18.44
N GLU A 215 3.44 -4.64 18.27
CA GLU A 215 3.98 -5.99 18.54
C GLU A 215 5.15 -6.33 17.60
N ARG A 216 5.08 -5.90 16.33
CA ARG A 216 6.14 -6.18 15.34
C ARG A 216 7.41 -5.42 15.68
N ASP A 217 7.23 -4.18 16.11
CA ASP A 217 8.35 -3.33 16.53
C ASP A 217 8.97 -3.84 17.83
N TRP A 218 8.14 -4.37 18.74
CA TRP A 218 8.61 -4.96 19.98
C TRP A 218 9.44 -6.23 19.74
N GLU A 219 8.95 -7.16 18.90
CA GLU A 219 9.69 -8.38 18.54
C GLU A 219 11.06 -8.05 17.92
N PHE A 220 11.09 -7.05 17.06
CA PHE A 220 12.32 -6.58 16.42
C PHE A 220 13.26 -5.93 17.44
N ALA A 221 12.75 -5.05 18.29
CA ALA A 221 13.56 -4.36 19.31
C ALA A 221 14.18 -5.34 20.31
N VAL A 222 13.43 -6.34 20.79
CA VAL A 222 13.94 -7.41 21.65
C VAL A 222 15.04 -8.20 20.96
N LYS A 223 14.85 -8.55 19.68
CA LYS A 223 15.83 -9.34 18.92
C LYS A 223 17.16 -8.61 18.73
N TYR A 224 17.12 -7.30 18.54
CA TYR A 224 18.30 -6.48 18.21
C TYR A 224 18.78 -5.59 19.37
N ASP A 225 18.26 -5.82 20.60
CA ASP A 225 18.62 -5.09 21.82
C ASP A 225 18.45 -3.57 21.65
N ILE A 226 17.31 -3.15 21.08
CA ILE A 226 16.96 -1.75 20.88
C ILE A 226 16.09 -1.27 22.06
N PRO A 227 16.26 -0.05 22.56
CA PRO A 227 15.48 0.47 23.68
C PRO A 227 13.97 0.47 23.42
N ILE A 228 13.20 0.14 24.46
CA ILE A 228 11.74 0.14 24.47
C ILE A 228 11.24 1.22 25.42
N VAL A 229 10.57 2.25 24.92
CA VAL A 229 10.10 3.41 25.69
C VAL A 229 8.58 3.49 25.66
N THR A 230 7.94 3.31 26.82
CA THR A 230 6.48 3.45 26.96
C THR A 230 6.11 4.93 26.99
N VAL A 231 5.21 5.35 26.09
CA VAL A 231 4.74 6.75 25.99
C VAL A 231 3.22 6.89 26.05
N VAL A 232 2.48 5.78 26.09
CA VAL A 232 1.04 5.74 26.37
C VAL A 232 0.77 4.68 27.43
N SER A 233 0.02 5.04 28.47
CA SER A 233 -0.38 4.13 29.56
C SER A 233 -1.91 4.05 29.62
N PRO A 234 -2.51 2.89 30.02
CA PRO A 234 -3.94 2.80 30.27
C PRO A 234 -4.43 3.89 31.23
N ALA A 235 -5.61 4.47 30.95
CA ALA A 235 -6.17 5.55 31.79
C ALA A 235 -6.46 5.12 33.24
N ASP A 236 -6.70 3.82 33.48
CA ASP A 236 -7.03 3.26 34.80
C ASP A 236 -5.78 2.88 35.61
N ALA A 237 -4.58 3.13 35.11
CA ALA A 237 -3.33 2.84 35.83
C ALA A 237 -3.04 3.89 36.92
N GLU A 238 -4.03 4.17 37.80
CA GLU A 238 -3.92 5.14 38.92
C GLU A 238 -2.85 4.78 39.98
N ASP A 239 -2.17 3.65 39.90
CA ASP A 239 -1.28 3.16 40.98
C ASP A 239 0.19 3.64 40.85
N GLY A 240 0.59 4.24 39.74
CA GLY A 240 1.96 4.76 39.58
C GLY A 240 2.23 6.06 40.34
N THR A 241 1.21 6.92 40.48
CA THR A 241 1.33 8.22 41.11
C THR A 241 1.33 8.12 42.65
N ARG A 242 0.55 7.21 43.21
CA ARG A 242 0.56 6.94 44.65
C ARG A 242 1.89 6.34 45.14
N ARG A 243 2.53 5.49 44.35
CA ARG A 243 3.88 4.97 44.66
C ARG A 243 4.96 6.03 44.64
N ARG A 244 4.84 7.07 43.77
CA ARG A 244 5.80 8.22 43.76
C ARG A 244 5.62 9.13 45.00
N GLU A 245 4.40 9.32 45.49
CA GLU A 245 4.16 10.11 46.69
C GLU A 245 4.61 9.38 47.97
N ASP A 246 4.44 8.07 48.03
CA ASP A 246 4.90 7.24 49.17
C ASP A 246 6.43 7.09 49.16
N ALA A 247 7.10 7.00 48.01
CA ALA A 247 8.56 6.98 47.92
C ALA A 247 9.21 8.31 48.32
N LYS A 248 8.58 9.47 48.00
CA LYS A 248 9.03 10.78 48.47
C LYS A 248 8.93 10.97 49.99
N LYS A 249 8.05 10.22 50.65
CA LYS A 249 7.91 10.23 52.12
C LYS A 249 8.97 9.40 52.87
N THR A 250 9.67 8.50 52.17
CA THR A 250 10.65 7.56 52.78
C THR A 250 12.12 7.97 52.59
N GLY A 251 12.43 9.07 51.96
CA GLY A 251 13.73 9.73 52.03
C GLY A 251 14.93 8.96 51.47
N SER A 252 14.76 8.11 50.46
CA SER A 252 15.88 7.43 49.81
C SER A 252 15.97 7.74 48.33
N ASP A 253 16.78 8.75 47.99
CA ASP A 253 17.07 9.19 46.63
C ASP A 253 17.85 8.14 45.80
N GLU A 254 18.48 7.16 46.41
CA GLU A 254 19.26 6.12 45.72
C GLU A 254 18.40 5.00 45.12
N VAL A 255 17.15 4.83 45.56
CA VAL A 255 16.24 3.75 45.08
C VAL A 255 15.44 4.21 43.86
N LEU A 256 15.39 5.51 43.59
CA LEU A 256 14.62 6.09 42.47
C LEU A 256 15.34 5.99 41.11
N SER A 257 16.68 5.95 41.10
CA SER A 257 17.43 5.80 39.83
C SER A 257 17.39 4.38 39.29
N ASP A 258 17.33 3.37 40.14
CA ASP A 258 17.30 1.94 39.76
C ASP A 258 15.89 1.43 39.41
N LEU A 259 14.84 2.12 39.86
CA LEU A 259 13.45 1.72 39.60
C LEU A 259 12.88 2.27 38.26
N VAL A 260 13.52 3.27 37.69
CA VAL A 260 13.15 3.86 36.39
C VAL A 260 13.89 3.18 35.23
N SER A 261 15.02 2.52 35.52
CA SER A 261 15.93 1.92 34.53
C SER A 261 15.67 0.43 34.22
N SER A 262 14.76 -0.27 34.91
CA SER A 262 14.70 -1.73 34.82
C SER A 262 13.31 -2.36 34.86
N ARG A 263 12.41 -1.93 33.99
CA ARG A 263 11.29 -2.77 33.56
C ARG A 263 11.12 -2.56 32.05
N GLU A 264 11.71 -3.45 31.28
CA GLU A 264 11.21 -3.72 29.93
C GLU A 264 9.70 -3.96 30.06
N PRO A 265 8.86 -3.25 29.26
CA PRO A 265 7.45 -3.56 29.24
C PRO A 265 7.33 -5.03 28.80
N THR A 266 6.80 -5.87 29.66
CA THR A 266 6.57 -7.29 29.38
C THR A 266 5.39 -7.49 28.43
N GLU A 267 4.71 -6.41 28.05
CA GLU A 267 3.48 -6.46 27.28
C GLU A 267 3.31 -5.16 26.44
N VAL A 268 2.96 -5.33 25.17
CA VAL A 268 2.71 -4.23 24.23
C VAL A 268 1.34 -3.61 24.49
N PHE A 269 1.27 -2.29 24.64
CA PHE A 269 0.00 -1.57 24.80
C PHE A 269 -0.33 -0.75 23.54
N SER A 270 -1.23 -1.25 22.69
CA SER A 270 -1.67 -0.59 21.46
C SER A 270 -2.95 0.27 21.62
N GLY A 271 -3.55 0.27 22.82
CA GLY A 271 -4.81 0.94 23.12
C GLY A 271 -4.73 2.47 23.23
N LYS A 272 -5.89 3.08 23.51
CA LYS A 272 -5.99 4.49 23.92
C LYS A 272 -5.74 4.59 25.43
N GLY A 273 -5.04 5.65 25.83
CA GLY A 273 -4.71 5.89 27.24
C GLY A 273 -4.31 7.34 27.46
N VAL A 274 -3.36 7.57 28.35
CA VAL A 274 -2.80 8.88 28.65
C VAL A 274 -1.30 8.90 28.30
N ALA A 275 -0.80 10.05 27.87
CA ALA A 275 0.60 10.25 27.57
C ALA A 275 1.45 10.13 28.82
N VAL A 276 2.60 9.46 28.71
CA VAL A 276 3.66 9.36 29.74
C VAL A 276 5.01 9.48 29.04
N ASN A 277 6.05 9.93 29.72
CA ASN A 277 7.39 10.13 29.14
C ASN A 277 7.39 10.97 27.86
N SER A 278 6.41 11.88 27.73
CA SER A 278 6.19 12.75 26.56
C SER A 278 6.31 14.24 26.94
N GLY A 279 7.06 14.54 28.01
CA GLY A 279 7.40 15.87 28.48
C GLY A 279 6.15 16.69 28.85
N LYS A 280 5.96 17.83 28.17
CA LYS A 280 4.81 18.73 28.43
C LYS A 280 3.43 18.12 28.13
N PHE A 281 3.39 17.00 27.44
CA PHE A 281 2.15 16.31 27.08
C PHE A 281 1.75 15.22 28.08
N ASP A 282 2.57 14.94 29.09
CA ASP A 282 2.27 13.92 30.11
C ASP A 282 0.91 14.15 30.74
N GLY A 283 0.10 13.07 30.85
CA GLY A 283 -1.26 13.10 31.34
C GLY A 283 -2.33 13.47 30.31
N THR A 284 -1.96 13.82 29.07
CA THR A 284 -2.93 14.14 28.02
C THR A 284 -3.54 12.85 27.45
N PRO A 285 -4.87 12.77 27.30
CA PRO A 285 -5.54 11.64 26.64
C PRO A 285 -5.10 11.49 25.19
N THR A 286 -5.03 10.24 24.68
CA THR A 286 -4.51 9.89 23.35
C THR A 286 -5.09 10.75 22.21
N ASP A 287 -6.41 10.92 22.13
CA ASP A 287 -7.05 11.64 21.02
C ASP A 287 -6.72 13.14 21.05
N GLU A 288 -6.66 13.73 22.24
CA GLU A 288 -6.24 15.12 22.42
C GLU A 288 -4.73 15.30 22.15
N PHE A 289 -3.92 14.31 22.55
CA PHE A 289 -2.50 14.35 22.31
C PHE A 289 -2.16 14.27 20.82
N LYS A 290 -2.86 13.42 20.06
CA LYS A 290 -2.69 13.36 18.59
C LYS A 290 -2.88 14.72 17.94
N ALA A 291 -3.94 15.44 18.27
CA ALA A 291 -4.21 16.76 17.74
C ALA A 291 -3.10 17.75 18.12
N LYS A 292 -2.78 17.85 19.42
CA LYS A 292 -1.77 18.79 19.93
C LYS A 292 -0.38 18.58 19.36
N ILE A 293 0.05 17.33 19.20
CA ILE A 293 1.38 17.01 18.66
C ILE A 293 1.45 17.31 17.17
N THR A 294 0.35 17.08 16.43
CA THR A 294 0.25 17.42 15.01
C THR A 294 0.32 18.94 14.81
N ASP A 295 -0.45 19.71 15.59
CA ASP A 295 -0.38 21.18 15.58
C ASP A 295 1.03 21.70 15.85
N GLU A 296 1.77 21.08 16.79
CA GLU A 296 3.15 21.47 17.09
C GLU A 296 4.11 21.14 15.95
N LEU A 297 3.95 19.98 15.32
CA LEU A 297 4.74 19.58 14.16
C LEU A 297 4.49 20.53 12.97
N GLU A 298 3.24 20.91 12.73
CA GLU A 298 2.87 21.87 11.69
C GLU A 298 3.46 23.26 11.95
N ALA A 299 3.31 23.75 13.18
CA ALA A 299 3.87 25.06 13.58
C ALA A 299 5.41 25.10 13.44
N ALA A 300 6.07 23.95 13.62
CA ALA A 300 7.52 23.83 13.45
C ALA A 300 7.95 23.49 12.01
N GLY A 301 7.02 23.22 11.08
CA GLY A 301 7.32 22.81 9.71
C GLY A 301 7.96 21.42 9.60
N LEU A 302 7.73 20.55 10.60
CA LEU A 302 8.34 19.24 10.74
C LEU A 302 7.38 18.09 10.41
N GLY A 303 6.08 18.39 10.29
CA GLY A 303 5.05 17.46 9.91
C GLY A 303 3.75 18.16 9.57
N SER A 304 2.75 17.43 9.11
CA SER A 304 1.40 17.94 8.88
C SER A 304 0.36 16.83 9.00
N GLU A 305 -0.89 17.21 9.26
CA GLU A 305 -1.99 16.26 9.15
C GLU A 305 -2.03 15.67 7.73
N ALA A 306 -2.27 14.38 7.65
CA ALA A 306 -2.33 13.68 6.39
C ALA A 306 -3.38 12.57 6.40
N VAL A 307 -3.99 12.35 5.24
CA VAL A 307 -4.87 11.21 4.99
C VAL A 307 -4.17 10.24 4.08
N ASN A 308 -4.12 8.99 4.47
CA ASN A 308 -3.56 7.91 3.67
C ASN A 308 -4.59 6.79 3.44
N PHE A 309 -4.38 6.02 2.38
CA PHE A 309 -5.25 4.92 1.99
C PHE A 309 -4.44 3.63 1.88
N LYS A 310 -5.03 2.50 2.26
CA LYS A 310 -4.48 1.17 1.94
C LYS A 310 -4.58 0.86 0.45
N LEU A 311 -5.62 1.41 -0.19
CA LEU A 311 -5.84 1.29 -1.63
C LEU A 311 -4.61 1.78 -2.39
N ARG A 312 -4.18 1.01 -3.39
CA ARG A 312 -3.10 1.37 -4.31
C ARG A 312 -3.67 1.68 -5.67
N ASP A 313 -2.94 2.48 -6.46
CA ASP A 313 -3.30 2.72 -7.85
C ASP A 313 -3.43 1.41 -8.61
N TRP A 314 -4.40 1.35 -9.50
CA TRP A 314 -4.71 0.13 -10.23
C TRP A 314 -3.68 -0.13 -11.31
N LEU A 315 -2.93 -1.24 -11.17
CA LEU A 315 -2.04 -1.74 -12.21
C LEU A 315 -2.87 -2.19 -13.43
N PHE A 316 -2.87 -1.33 -14.46
CA PHE A 316 -3.76 -1.43 -15.61
C PHE A 316 -3.09 -2.04 -16.84
N SER A 317 -2.03 -2.81 -16.68
CA SER A 317 -1.34 -3.48 -17.78
C SER A 317 -0.89 -4.89 -17.43
N ARG A 318 -0.83 -5.75 -18.44
CA ARG A 318 -0.39 -7.15 -18.36
C ARG A 318 0.51 -7.46 -19.56
N GLN A 319 1.51 -8.30 -19.33
CA GLN A 319 2.44 -8.80 -20.34
C GLN A 319 1.92 -10.11 -20.95
N ARG A 320 0.62 -10.15 -21.24
CA ARG A 320 -0.08 -11.33 -21.76
C ARG A 320 -0.66 -11.05 -23.13
N TYR A 321 -0.80 -12.08 -23.97
CA TYR A 321 -1.45 -11.96 -25.27
C TYR A 321 -2.95 -11.69 -25.12
N TRP A 322 -3.64 -12.50 -24.29
CA TRP A 322 -5.07 -12.34 -24.08
C TRP A 322 -5.39 -11.17 -23.15
N GLY A 323 -6.06 -10.18 -23.70
CA GLY A 323 -6.51 -8.97 -23.06
C GLY A 323 -6.82 -7.90 -24.10
N GLU A 324 -7.54 -6.87 -23.74
CA GLU A 324 -7.81 -5.73 -24.60
C GLU A 324 -6.49 -4.98 -24.90
N PRO A 325 -6.10 -4.82 -26.17
CA PRO A 325 -4.91 -4.07 -26.53
C PRO A 325 -5.12 -2.56 -26.29
N PHE A 326 -4.03 -1.85 -26.01
CA PHE A 326 -4.08 -0.41 -25.85
C PHE A 326 -4.13 0.29 -27.20
N PRO A 327 -5.02 1.25 -27.41
CA PRO A 327 -5.06 2.09 -28.62
C PRO A 327 -4.01 3.21 -28.54
N ILE A 328 -2.75 2.86 -28.23
CA ILE A 328 -1.68 3.82 -27.93
C ILE A 328 -0.42 3.50 -28.74
N TRP A 329 0.18 4.57 -29.26
CA TRP A 329 1.45 4.57 -29.96
C TRP A 329 2.49 5.39 -29.21
N HIS A 330 3.70 4.88 -29.09
CA HIS A 330 4.86 5.59 -28.59
C HIS A 330 5.64 6.21 -29.74
N GLU A 331 5.94 7.51 -29.64
CA GLU A 331 6.81 8.18 -30.60
C GLU A 331 8.26 7.71 -30.43
N LEU A 332 8.92 7.49 -31.56
CA LEU A 332 10.31 7.07 -31.61
C LEU A 332 11.21 8.20 -32.10
N ASP A 333 12.40 8.31 -31.54
CA ASP A 333 13.47 9.15 -32.02
C ASP A 333 14.17 8.56 -33.27
N ALA A 334 15.21 9.24 -33.75
CA ALA A 334 15.97 8.80 -34.91
C ALA A 334 16.70 7.47 -34.71
N ASP A 335 17.02 7.14 -33.46
CA ASP A 335 17.71 5.91 -33.05
C ASP A 335 16.74 4.77 -32.74
N GLY A 336 15.43 5.02 -32.79
CA GLY A 336 14.36 4.04 -32.51
C GLY A 336 13.99 3.90 -31.03
N ASN A 337 14.45 4.78 -30.17
CA ASN A 337 14.09 4.80 -28.77
C ASN A 337 12.78 5.57 -28.54
N ARG A 338 12.02 5.19 -27.49
CA ARG A 338 10.81 5.92 -27.10
C ARG A 338 11.18 7.33 -26.60
N THR A 339 10.57 8.37 -27.17
CA THR A 339 10.77 9.78 -26.74
C THR A 339 10.07 10.11 -25.42
N GLY A 340 9.12 9.29 -24.99
CA GLY A 340 8.21 9.57 -23.89
C GLY A 340 6.88 10.19 -24.32
N LEU A 341 6.77 10.66 -25.56
CA LEU A 341 5.52 11.15 -26.14
C LEU A 341 4.68 9.99 -26.66
N MET A 342 3.36 10.16 -26.63
CA MET A 342 2.41 9.14 -27.04
C MET A 342 1.29 9.74 -27.88
N ARG A 343 0.75 8.91 -28.78
CA ARG A 343 -0.45 9.21 -29.58
C ARG A 343 -1.49 8.11 -29.36
N VAL A 344 -2.75 8.45 -29.57
CA VAL A 344 -3.86 7.49 -29.56
C VAL A 344 -4.22 7.11 -31.00
N ASP A 345 -4.80 5.92 -31.18
CA ASP A 345 -5.44 5.55 -32.43
C ASP A 345 -6.62 6.50 -32.70
N SER A 346 -6.86 6.85 -33.94
CA SER A 346 -8.05 7.60 -34.38
C SER A 346 -9.31 6.70 -34.29
N ALA A 347 -10.49 7.29 -34.28
CA ALA A 347 -11.74 6.54 -34.14
C ALA A 347 -11.96 5.52 -35.27
N ASP A 348 -11.48 5.81 -36.47
CA ASP A 348 -11.55 4.91 -37.64
C ASP A 348 -10.50 3.77 -37.60
N GLU A 349 -9.48 3.88 -36.75
CA GLU A 349 -8.51 2.80 -36.50
C GLU A 349 -8.99 1.81 -35.42
N LEU A 350 -10.12 2.08 -34.75
CA LEU A 350 -10.69 1.23 -33.73
C LEU A 350 -11.72 0.22 -34.31
N PRO A 351 -11.85 -0.96 -33.70
CA PRO A 351 -11.12 -1.48 -32.54
C PRO A 351 -9.72 -1.99 -32.91
N VAL A 352 -8.77 -1.88 -31.96
CA VAL A 352 -7.46 -2.52 -32.12
C VAL A 352 -7.63 -4.03 -32.02
N ILE A 353 -7.26 -4.76 -33.08
CA ILE A 353 -7.35 -6.22 -33.13
C ILE A 353 -6.00 -6.82 -32.76
N LEU A 354 -6.03 -7.86 -31.93
CA LEU A 354 -4.83 -8.64 -31.61
C LEU A 354 -4.26 -9.29 -32.87
N PRO A 355 -2.94 -9.26 -33.08
CA PRO A 355 -2.33 -9.85 -34.25
C PRO A 355 -2.31 -11.38 -34.17
N GLU A 356 -2.38 -12.06 -35.30
CA GLU A 356 -2.06 -13.47 -35.36
C GLU A 356 -0.56 -13.68 -35.04
N MET A 357 -0.26 -14.64 -34.17
CA MET A 357 1.09 -14.95 -33.74
C MET A 357 1.35 -16.46 -33.86
N GLU A 358 2.56 -16.82 -34.31
CA GLU A 358 2.96 -18.23 -34.39
C GLU A 358 3.30 -18.84 -33.04
N LYS A 359 3.72 -18.01 -32.05
CA LYS A 359 4.21 -18.44 -30.75
C LYS A 359 3.62 -17.60 -29.63
N PHE A 360 3.15 -18.27 -28.59
CA PHE A 360 2.56 -17.67 -27.38
C PHE A 360 3.41 -17.96 -26.14
N LYS A 361 4.74 -17.99 -26.30
CA LYS A 361 5.67 -18.21 -25.18
C LYS A 361 6.20 -16.87 -24.67
N PRO A 362 6.49 -16.74 -23.38
CA PRO A 362 7.22 -15.60 -22.84
C PRO A 362 8.51 -15.34 -23.63
N THR A 363 8.87 -14.09 -23.78
CA THR A 363 10.06 -13.67 -24.54
C THR A 363 11.37 -14.03 -23.83
N GLY A 364 11.33 -14.34 -22.54
CA GLY A 364 12.52 -14.48 -21.69
C GLY A 364 13.18 -13.14 -21.33
N THR A 365 12.48 -12.05 -21.64
CA THR A 365 12.87 -10.67 -21.32
C THR A 365 11.71 -9.97 -20.63
N PRO A 366 11.89 -8.76 -20.06
CA PRO A 366 10.79 -7.97 -19.50
C PRO A 366 9.76 -7.49 -20.54
N GLU A 367 10.07 -7.59 -21.83
CA GLU A 367 9.18 -7.17 -22.90
C GLU A 367 7.95 -8.08 -23.00
N PRO A 368 6.73 -7.50 -23.18
CA PRO A 368 5.51 -8.27 -23.36
C PRO A 368 5.57 -9.20 -24.57
N MET A 369 4.78 -10.26 -24.55
CA MET A 369 4.71 -11.21 -25.67
C MET A 369 4.38 -10.55 -27.00
N LEU A 370 3.48 -9.55 -27.02
CA LEU A 370 3.14 -8.77 -28.21
C LEU A 370 4.32 -7.96 -28.78
N SER A 371 5.43 -7.83 -28.07
CA SER A 371 6.64 -7.20 -28.63
C SER A 371 7.26 -8.00 -29.79
N THR A 372 6.86 -9.28 -29.95
CA THR A 372 7.25 -10.15 -31.06
C THR A 372 6.20 -10.26 -32.16
N ALA A 373 5.17 -9.41 -32.13
CA ALA A 373 4.13 -9.36 -33.16
C ALA A 373 4.71 -8.91 -34.53
N PRO A 374 3.99 -9.14 -35.64
CA PRO A 374 4.42 -8.67 -36.96
C PRO A 374 4.72 -7.17 -36.98
N GLU A 375 5.77 -6.76 -37.73
CA GLU A 375 6.17 -5.35 -37.83
C GLU A 375 5.04 -4.42 -38.30
N SER A 376 4.16 -4.91 -39.17
CA SER A 376 3.00 -4.16 -39.66
C SER A 376 2.00 -3.83 -38.54
N TRP A 377 1.97 -4.60 -37.46
CA TRP A 377 1.16 -4.32 -36.27
C TRP A 377 1.91 -3.44 -35.27
N LEU A 378 3.23 -3.65 -35.15
CA LEU A 378 4.08 -2.97 -34.17
C LEU A 378 4.43 -1.53 -34.56
N TYR A 379 4.57 -1.24 -35.84
CA TYR A 379 5.11 0.04 -36.30
C TYR A 379 4.23 0.70 -37.36
N LYS A 380 4.09 2.00 -37.26
CA LYS A 380 3.55 2.86 -38.34
C LYS A 380 4.32 4.17 -38.43
N THR A 381 4.18 4.88 -39.54
CA THR A 381 4.64 6.24 -39.67
C THR A 381 3.42 7.16 -39.74
N ALA A 382 3.37 8.16 -38.86
CA ALA A 382 2.31 9.15 -38.86
C ALA A 382 2.40 10.09 -40.07
N GLU A 383 1.34 10.85 -40.36
CA GLU A 383 1.28 11.80 -41.49
C GLU A 383 2.38 12.86 -41.44
N ASP A 384 2.82 13.26 -40.24
CA ASP A 384 3.91 14.20 -40.00
C ASP A 384 5.31 13.60 -40.14
N GLY A 385 5.41 12.32 -40.52
CA GLY A 385 6.67 11.59 -40.67
C GLY A 385 7.22 10.96 -39.37
N THR A 386 6.55 11.14 -38.21
CA THR A 386 6.98 10.56 -36.92
C THR A 386 6.84 9.05 -36.96
N LYS A 387 7.90 8.34 -36.61
CA LYS A 387 7.86 6.87 -36.42
C LYS A 387 7.19 6.53 -35.11
N LEU A 388 6.31 5.56 -35.15
CA LEU A 388 5.49 5.12 -33.99
C LEU A 388 5.66 3.64 -33.75
N LYS A 389 5.71 3.24 -32.45
CA LYS A 389 5.66 1.85 -32.00
C LYS A 389 4.42 1.66 -31.13
N ARG A 390 3.61 0.65 -31.44
CA ARG A 390 2.40 0.32 -30.66
C ARG A 390 2.76 -0.11 -29.22
N GLU A 391 1.88 0.23 -28.28
CA GLU A 391 1.93 -0.35 -26.94
C GLU A 391 1.70 -1.87 -27.01
N THR A 392 2.58 -2.64 -26.37
CA THR A 392 2.61 -4.10 -26.44
C THR A 392 2.08 -4.79 -25.19
N ASN A 393 1.74 -4.04 -24.14
CA ASN A 393 0.97 -4.54 -23.02
C ASN A 393 -0.51 -4.70 -23.41
N THR A 394 -1.24 -5.53 -22.69
CA THR A 394 -2.70 -5.62 -22.75
C THR A 394 -3.31 -5.14 -21.44
N MET A 395 -4.58 -4.74 -21.48
CA MET A 395 -5.33 -4.33 -20.30
C MET A 395 -5.60 -5.56 -19.39
N PRO A 396 -5.81 -5.38 -18.08
CA PRO A 396 -6.13 -6.47 -17.16
C PRO A 396 -7.55 -6.99 -17.40
N GLN A 397 -7.82 -8.19 -16.92
CA GLN A 397 -9.13 -8.86 -17.06
C GLN A 397 -10.34 -8.03 -16.59
N TRP A 398 -10.15 -7.14 -15.61
CA TRP A 398 -11.22 -6.27 -15.10
C TRP A 398 -11.52 -5.07 -16.00
N ALA A 399 -10.69 -4.77 -16.98
CA ALA A 399 -10.87 -3.63 -17.88
C ALA A 399 -12.19 -3.70 -18.62
N GLY A 400 -12.48 -4.81 -19.30
CA GLY A 400 -13.74 -5.03 -20.00
C GLY A 400 -14.92 -5.13 -19.05
N SER A 401 -14.77 -5.82 -17.91
CA SER A 401 -15.87 -6.02 -16.95
C SER A 401 -16.27 -4.72 -16.22
N CYS A 402 -15.43 -3.69 -16.21
CA CYS A 402 -15.76 -2.41 -15.58
C CYS A 402 -16.85 -1.61 -16.30
N TRP A 403 -17.15 -1.92 -17.54
CA TRP A 403 -18.10 -1.14 -18.34
C TRP A 403 -19.05 -2.00 -19.20
N TYR A 404 -18.98 -3.35 -19.15
CA TYR A 404 -19.77 -4.24 -20.00
C TYR A 404 -21.27 -3.99 -19.87
N TYR A 405 -21.77 -3.66 -18.67
CA TYR A 405 -23.18 -3.37 -18.40
C TYR A 405 -23.70 -2.15 -19.18
N LEU A 406 -22.84 -1.19 -19.47
CA LEU A 406 -23.15 -0.05 -20.35
C LEU A 406 -23.37 -0.55 -21.78
N ARG A 407 -22.43 -1.33 -22.30
CA ARG A 407 -22.51 -1.84 -23.66
C ARG A 407 -23.68 -2.83 -23.87
N PHE A 408 -24.10 -3.53 -22.83
CA PHE A 408 -25.26 -4.43 -22.87
C PHE A 408 -26.57 -3.70 -23.17
N ALA A 409 -26.70 -2.45 -22.73
CA ALA A 409 -27.88 -1.65 -23.01
C ALA A 409 -28.01 -1.28 -24.49
N ASP A 410 -26.88 -1.12 -25.18
CA ASP A 410 -26.85 -0.70 -26.62
C ASP A 410 -25.75 -1.44 -27.40
N PRO A 411 -25.84 -2.78 -27.55
CA PRO A 411 -24.74 -3.59 -28.05
C PRO A 411 -24.50 -3.48 -29.57
N LYS A 412 -25.46 -2.93 -30.32
CA LYS A 412 -25.40 -2.84 -31.79
C LYS A 412 -25.09 -1.45 -32.32
N ASN A 413 -24.91 -0.49 -31.43
CA ASN A 413 -24.61 0.88 -31.81
C ASN A 413 -23.18 0.96 -32.41
N SER A 414 -23.07 1.43 -33.64
CA SER A 414 -21.80 1.62 -34.33
C SER A 414 -21.22 3.03 -34.19
N ASP A 415 -22.04 3.98 -33.76
CA ASP A 415 -21.69 5.41 -33.78
C ASP A 415 -21.09 5.87 -32.43
N CYS A 416 -21.54 5.24 -31.35
CA CYS A 416 -21.02 5.51 -30.01
C CYS A 416 -21.07 4.24 -29.13
N PHE A 417 -20.39 4.27 -27.98
CA PHE A 417 -20.36 3.11 -27.08
C PHE A 417 -21.70 2.87 -26.36
N LEU A 418 -22.54 3.92 -26.23
CA LEU A 418 -23.87 3.91 -25.63
C LEU A 418 -24.62 5.18 -26.05
N ASP A 419 -25.81 5.03 -26.59
CA ASP A 419 -26.68 6.16 -26.90
C ASP A 419 -27.14 6.85 -25.60
N PRO A 420 -27.07 8.21 -25.50
CA PRO A 420 -27.44 8.94 -24.28
C PRO A 420 -28.91 8.77 -23.85
N GLU A 421 -29.86 8.53 -24.75
CA GLU A 421 -31.26 8.29 -24.38
C GLU A 421 -31.47 6.86 -23.87
N VAL A 422 -30.72 5.89 -24.42
CA VAL A 422 -30.68 4.53 -23.89
C VAL A 422 -30.02 4.52 -22.52
N GLU A 423 -28.93 5.26 -22.34
CA GLU A 423 -28.25 5.42 -21.07
C GLU A 423 -29.19 5.93 -19.98
N LYS A 424 -29.86 7.05 -20.20
CA LYS A 424 -30.80 7.64 -19.23
C LYS A 424 -31.98 6.71 -18.89
N SER A 425 -32.36 5.83 -19.80
CA SER A 425 -33.48 4.90 -19.59
C SER A 425 -33.11 3.65 -18.83
N TRP A 426 -31.85 3.19 -18.95
CA TRP A 426 -31.40 1.91 -18.42
C TRP A 426 -30.44 2.02 -17.23
N LEU A 427 -29.90 3.21 -16.95
CA LEU A 427 -28.94 3.41 -15.87
C LEU A 427 -29.45 4.37 -14.80
N PRO A 428 -28.99 4.21 -13.53
CA PRO A 428 -28.13 3.10 -13.06
C PRO A 428 -28.84 1.75 -13.15
N VAL A 429 -28.08 0.65 -13.17
CA VAL A 429 -28.66 -0.70 -13.13
C VAL A 429 -29.48 -0.86 -11.86
N ASP A 430 -30.78 -1.17 -11.98
CA ASP A 430 -31.73 -1.21 -10.86
C ASP A 430 -31.38 -2.29 -9.84
N LEU A 431 -31.05 -3.49 -10.34
CA LEU A 431 -30.72 -4.66 -9.52
C LEU A 431 -29.51 -5.40 -10.11
N TYR A 432 -28.47 -5.50 -9.32
CA TYR A 432 -27.25 -6.22 -9.66
C TYR A 432 -27.07 -7.43 -8.75
N VAL A 433 -26.91 -8.62 -9.33
CA VAL A 433 -26.82 -9.89 -8.59
C VAL A 433 -25.45 -10.50 -8.82
N GLY A 434 -24.74 -10.83 -7.74
CA GLY A 434 -23.41 -11.43 -7.85
C GLY A 434 -22.78 -11.74 -6.50
N GLY A 435 -21.72 -12.56 -6.53
CA GLY A 435 -21.03 -13.03 -5.33
C GLY A 435 -20.36 -11.91 -4.52
N ALA A 436 -20.31 -12.08 -3.20
CA ALA A 436 -19.70 -11.13 -2.28
C ALA A 436 -18.17 -10.96 -2.50
N GLU A 437 -17.50 -11.96 -3.09
CA GLU A 437 -16.09 -11.90 -3.46
C GLU A 437 -15.75 -10.77 -4.42
N HIS A 438 -16.72 -10.27 -5.17
CA HIS A 438 -16.55 -9.17 -6.10
C HIS A 438 -16.61 -7.79 -5.44
N ALA A 439 -16.92 -7.71 -4.14
CA ALA A 439 -17.03 -6.43 -3.41
C ALA A 439 -15.79 -5.54 -3.60
N VAL A 440 -14.60 -6.11 -3.44
CA VAL A 440 -13.30 -5.40 -3.53
C VAL A 440 -12.55 -5.67 -4.84
N LEU A 441 -13.16 -6.38 -5.78
CA LEU A 441 -12.66 -6.67 -7.11
C LEU A 441 -13.51 -5.92 -8.15
N HIS A 442 -14.34 -6.67 -8.91
CA HIS A 442 -15.16 -6.13 -9.99
C HIS A 442 -15.98 -4.89 -9.57
N LEU A 443 -16.70 -4.92 -8.44
CA LEU A 443 -17.57 -3.82 -8.02
C LEU A 443 -16.80 -2.54 -7.73
N LEU A 444 -15.65 -2.64 -7.08
CA LEU A 444 -14.81 -1.48 -6.78
C LEU A 444 -14.27 -0.83 -8.07
N TYR A 445 -13.77 -1.64 -9.00
CA TYR A 445 -13.24 -1.16 -10.27
C TYR A 445 -14.36 -0.62 -11.19
N ALA A 446 -15.53 -1.25 -11.21
CA ALA A 446 -16.69 -0.77 -11.98
C ALA A 446 -17.16 0.59 -11.46
N ARG A 447 -17.26 0.78 -10.12
CA ARG A 447 -17.59 2.08 -9.51
C ARG A 447 -16.57 3.15 -9.88
N PHE A 448 -15.28 2.83 -9.78
CA PHE A 448 -14.21 3.76 -10.17
C PHE A 448 -14.34 4.17 -11.64
N TRP A 449 -14.45 3.18 -12.55
CA TRP A 449 -14.56 3.43 -13.99
C TRP A 449 -15.78 4.27 -14.34
N HIS A 450 -16.92 3.94 -13.72
CA HIS A 450 -18.16 4.68 -13.91
C HIS A 450 -18.05 6.14 -13.45
N LYS A 451 -17.41 6.39 -12.30
CA LYS A 451 -17.14 7.77 -11.83
C LYS A 451 -16.25 8.56 -12.80
N VAL A 452 -15.25 7.91 -13.40
CA VAL A 452 -14.41 8.54 -14.45
C VAL A 452 -15.25 8.91 -15.66
N LEU A 453 -16.15 8.01 -16.11
CA LEU A 453 -17.07 8.29 -17.22
C LEU A 453 -18.06 9.41 -16.88
N PHE A 454 -18.58 9.43 -15.65
CA PHE A 454 -19.45 10.49 -15.17
C PHE A 454 -18.74 11.86 -15.17
N ASP A 455 -17.53 11.94 -14.62
CA ASP A 455 -16.73 13.18 -14.60
C ASP A 455 -16.37 13.67 -16.02
N ARG A 456 -16.32 12.75 -16.99
CA ARG A 456 -16.10 13.05 -18.42
C ARG A 456 -17.38 13.33 -19.19
N GLY A 457 -18.55 13.24 -18.55
CA GLY A 457 -19.86 13.52 -19.15
C GLY A 457 -20.35 12.43 -20.12
N HIS A 458 -19.86 11.19 -19.98
CA HIS A 458 -20.27 10.06 -20.83
C HIS A 458 -21.44 9.27 -20.24
N VAL A 459 -21.71 9.41 -18.95
CA VAL A 459 -22.88 8.82 -18.26
C VAL A 459 -23.52 9.84 -17.34
N SER A 460 -24.80 9.69 -17.05
CA SER A 460 -25.61 10.65 -16.29
C SER A 460 -25.61 10.40 -14.78
N THR A 461 -25.13 9.23 -14.33
CA THR A 461 -25.13 8.83 -12.91
C THR A 461 -23.72 8.62 -12.41
N CYS A 462 -23.49 8.89 -11.10
CA CYS A 462 -22.16 8.71 -10.48
C CYS A 462 -21.89 7.27 -10.01
N GLU A 463 -22.93 6.44 -9.92
CA GLU A 463 -22.85 5.03 -9.49
C GLU A 463 -23.50 4.11 -10.52
N PRO A 464 -22.90 2.95 -10.81
CA PRO A 464 -23.38 2.04 -11.84
C PRO A 464 -24.56 1.16 -11.41
N PHE A 465 -24.62 0.79 -10.11
CA PHE A 465 -25.54 -0.23 -9.59
C PHE A 465 -26.30 0.32 -8.38
N GLN A 466 -27.62 0.42 -8.47
CA GLN A 466 -28.44 0.98 -7.43
C GLN A 466 -28.63 0.01 -6.25
N LYS A 467 -29.08 -1.21 -6.53
CA LYS A 467 -29.29 -2.26 -5.54
C LYS A 467 -28.42 -3.46 -5.84
N LEU A 468 -27.72 -3.97 -4.83
CA LEU A 468 -26.91 -5.17 -4.91
C LEU A 468 -27.56 -6.29 -4.09
N VAL A 469 -27.62 -7.48 -4.68
CA VAL A 469 -28.00 -8.72 -4.00
C VAL A 469 -26.86 -9.72 -4.14
N ASN A 470 -26.32 -10.13 -3.00
CA ASN A 470 -25.28 -11.16 -2.95
C ASN A 470 -25.91 -12.47 -2.52
N GLN A 471 -25.65 -13.52 -3.28
CA GLN A 471 -25.98 -14.90 -2.86
C GLN A 471 -25.01 -15.29 -1.72
N GLY A 472 -25.48 -16.19 -0.86
CA GLY A 472 -24.62 -16.89 0.09
C GLY A 472 -23.57 -17.73 -0.63
N MET A 473 -22.48 -18.05 0.06
CA MET A 473 -21.42 -18.88 -0.48
C MET A 473 -21.80 -20.35 -0.34
N ILE A 474 -21.92 -21.06 -1.47
CA ILE A 474 -22.13 -22.51 -1.45
C ILE A 474 -20.81 -23.18 -1.09
N LEU A 475 -20.81 -23.88 0.03
CA LEU A 475 -19.66 -24.63 0.50
C LEU A 475 -19.73 -26.06 -0.03
N GLY A 476 -18.58 -26.69 -0.23
CA GLY A 476 -18.47 -28.11 -0.48
C GLY A 476 -18.78 -28.93 0.79
N GLU A 477 -18.75 -30.24 0.67
CA GLU A 477 -18.88 -31.14 1.80
C GLU A 477 -17.81 -30.80 2.87
N ALA A 478 -18.20 -31.00 4.14
CA ALA A 478 -17.27 -30.79 5.23
C ALA A 478 -16.09 -31.77 5.13
N ASP A 479 -14.89 -31.27 5.29
CA ASP A 479 -13.68 -32.06 5.34
C ASP A 479 -13.79 -33.12 6.46
N PRO A 480 -13.57 -34.41 6.18
CA PRO A 480 -13.75 -35.48 7.16
C PRO A 480 -12.81 -35.39 8.37
N GLU A 481 -11.65 -34.77 8.22
CA GLU A 481 -10.66 -34.66 9.30
C GLU A 481 -10.87 -33.42 10.17
N THR A 482 -11.23 -32.29 9.56
CA THR A 482 -11.38 -31.01 10.25
C THR A 482 -12.83 -30.67 10.60
N GLY A 483 -13.81 -31.33 9.98
CA GLY A 483 -15.24 -31.04 10.14
C GLY A 483 -15.67 -29.70 9.55
N LYS A 484 -14.79 -28.96 8.83
CA LYS A 484 -15.09 -27.66 8.27
C LYS A 484 -15.50 -27.76 6.80
N ALA A 485 -16.65 -27.17 6.49
CA ALA A 485 -17.05 -26.96 5.11
C ALA A 485 -16.25 -25.79 4.51
N GLU A 486 -15.64 -26.01 3.36
CA GLU A 486 -14.82 -25.01 2.68
C GLU A 486 -15.42 -24.63 1.31
N LYS A 487 -15.01 -23.46 0.81
CA LYS A 487 -15.40 -22.99 -0.53
C LYS A 487 -15.08 -24.06 -1.58
N MET A 488 -16.04 -24.35 -2.47
CA MET A 488 -15.82 -25.26 -3.59
C MET A 488 -14.70 -24.76 -4.50
N SER A 489 -13.77 -25.65 -4.84
CA SER A 489 -12.64 -25.38 -5.72
C SER A 489 -12.27 -26.62 -6.52
N LYS A 490 -12.01 -26.46 -7.81
CA LYS A 490 -11.53 -27.55 -8.67
C LYS A 490 -10.20 -28.14 -8.19
N SER A 491 -9.33 -27.33 -7.63
CA SER A 491 -8.04 -27.77 -7.09
C SER A 491 -8.17 -28.63 -5.84
N ARG A 492 -9.27 -28.49 -5.08
CA ARG A 492 -9.57 -29.29 -3.88
C ARG A 492 -10.43 -30.52 -4.17
N GLY A 493 -11.00 -30.61 -5.38
CA GLY A 493 -11.86 -31.74 -5.76
C GLY A 493 -13.20 -31.80 -5.03
N ASN A 494 -13.62 -30.73 -4.35
CA ASN A 494 -14.86 -30.65 -3.57
C ASN A 494 -16.02 -29.94 -4.32
N VAL A 495 -15.95 -29.90 -5.65
CA VAL A 495 -16.96 -29.26 -6.49
C VAL A 495 -18.14 -30.20 -6.67
N ILE A 496 -19.36 -29.73 -6.40
CA ILE A 496 -20.63 -30.41 -6.69
C ILE A 496 -21.16 -29.83 -8.01
N ASN A 497 -21.46 -30.71 -8.97
CA ASN A 497 -22.02 -30.26 -10.25
C ASN A 497 -23.49 -29.88 -10.03
N PRO A 498 -23.94 -28.70 -10.46
CA PRO A 498 -25.35 -28.32 -10.42
C PRO A 498 -26.29 -29.31 -11.12
N ASP A 499 -25.85 -29.96 -12.21
CA ASP A 499 -26.65 -30.93 -12.92
C ASP A 499 -27.01 -32.14 -12.04
N ASP A 500 -26.07 -32.61 -11.21
CA ASP A 500 -26.32 -33.72 -10.27
C ASP A 500 -27.40 -33.33 -9.24
N VAL A 501 -27.41 -32.08 -8.79
CA VAL A 501 -28.42 -31.56 -7.85
C VAL A 501 -29.76 -31.40 -8.55
N VAL A 502 -29.76 -30.91 -9.78
CA VAL A 502 -30.98 -30.76 -10.59
C VAL A 502 -31.60 -32.11 -10.88
N ASP A 503 -30.83 -33.13 -11.22
CA ASP A 503 -31.28 -34.48 -11.48
C ASP A 503 -31.86 -35.14 -10.21
N ALA A 504 -31.28 -34.87 -9.05
CA ALA A 504 -31.71 -35.44 -7.77
C ALA A 504 -32.92 -34.71 -7.16
N TYR A 505 -33.02 -33.39 -7.28
CA TYR A 505 -33.98 -32.55 -6.53
C TYR A 505 -34.85 -31.65 -7.41
N GLY A 506 -34.52 -31.49 -8.68
CA GLY A 506 -35.17 -30.60 -9.63
C GLY A 506 -34.60 -29.16 -9.61
N ALA A 507 -34.64 -28.52 -10.78
CA ALA A 507 -34.10 -27.16 -10.98
C ALA A 507 -34.78 -26.10 -10.10
N ASP A 508 -36.12 -26.24 -9.89
CA ASP A 508 -36.85 -25.29 -9.05
C ASP A 508 -36.40 -25.35 -7.59
N SER A 509 -36.09 -26.55 -7.08
CA SER A 509 -35.59 -26.75 -5.72
C SER A 509 -34.21 -26.09 -5.53
N LEU A 510 -33.29 -26.29 -6.48
CA LEU A 510 -31.96 -25.67 -6.47
C LEU A 510 -32.08 -24.15 -6.49
N ARG A 511 -32.87 -23.58 -7.40
CA ARG A 511 -33.06 -22.14 -7.51
C ARG A 511 -33.66 -21.50 -6.25
N LEU A 512 -34.67 -22.15 -5.65
CA LEU A 512 -35.25 -21.71 -4.40
C LEU A 512 -34.25 -21.76 -3.27
N TYR A 513 -33.43 -22.80 -3.18
CA TYR A 513 -32.39 -22.92 -2.18
C TYR A 513 -31.36 -21.78 -2.29
N GLU A 514 -30.86 -21.50 -3.49
CA GLU A 514 -29.94 -20.42 -3.76
C GLU A 514 -30.51 -19.02 -3.44
N MET A 515 -31.82 -18.84 -3.61
CA MET A 515 -32.50 -17.58 -3.29
C MET A 515 -32.65 -17.34 -1.77
N PHE A 516 -32.58 -18.39 -0.96
CA PHE A 516 -32.69 -18.31 0.51
C PHE A 516 -31.32 -18.25 1.21
N MET A 517 -30.23 -18.45 0.49
CA MET A 517 -28.88 -18.30 1.00
C MET A 517 -28.41 -16.86 0.94
#